data_f9341392e801ef0f3bf8fa3b2ef5df6b
#
_entry.id   f9341392e801ef0f3bf8fa3b2ef5df6b
#
_cell.length_a   1.000
_cell.length_b   1.000
_cell.length_c   1.000
_cell.angle_alpha   90.00
_cell.angle_beta   90.00
_cell.angle_gamma   90.00
#
_symmetry.space_group_name_H-M   'P 1'
#
loop_
_entity.id
_entity.type
_entity.pdbx_description
1 polymer ?
#
loop_
_entity_poly.entity_id
_entity_poly.type
_entity_poly.pdbx_seq_one_letter_code
_entity_poly.pdbx_strand_id
1 'polypeptide(L)'
;MSYPQLAVMNISHRYFDLEEFFSSASASGYTCCELWTGAMHLYVDCHGYDSLERVRELSQRYGVRIVGLCPEQNNPKPWNIAARGNEARARTLAYFKNVVDIAAELGAEQVMVSSGWAFLNEPIEDAW
;
A
#
# COMPACT_ATOMS: atom_id res chain seq x y z
N MET A 1 7.26 17.03 -25.22
CA MET A 1 6.76 15.64 -25.08
C MET A 1 6.34 15.47 -23.63
N SER A 2 5.07 15.16 -23.36
CA SER A 2 4.68 14.75 -22.01
C SER A 2 5.12 13.31 -21.84
N TYR A 3 6.07 13.07 -20.97
CA TYR A 3 6.40 11.71 -20.55
C TYR A 3 5.18 11.09 -19.85
N PRO A 4 4.95 9.77 -20.01
CA PRO A 4 3.95 9.11 -19.17
C PRO A 4 4.26 9.42 -17.71
N GLN A 5 3.24 9.69 -16.93
CA GLN A 5 3.40 9.99 -15.51
C GLN A 5 4.01 8.78 -14.80
N LEU A 6 5.21 8.96 -14.27
CA LEU A 6 5.90 7.93 -13.50
C LEU A 6 5.67 8.20 -12.02
N ALA A 7 5.18 7.20 -11.30
CA ALA A 7 5.09 7.21 -9.85
C ALA A 7 6.24 6.39 -9.25
N VAL A 8 6.86 6.92 -8.21
CA VAL A 8 7.83 6.17 -7.41
C VAL A 8 7.13 5.52 -6.22
N MET A 9 7.74 4.46 -5.66
CA MET A 9 7.19 3.76 -4.51
C MET A 9 8.17 3.76 -3.35
N ASN A 10 7.68 4.00 -2.14
CA ASN A 10 8.49 4.07 -0.93
C ASN A 10 9.07 2.73 -0.45
N ILE A 11 8.72 1.61 -1.07
CA ILE A 11 9.27 0.29 -0.73
C ILE A 11 10.80 0.23 -0.89
N SER A 12 11.36 1.00 -1.82
CA SER A 12 12.81 1.12 -1.99
C SER A 12 13.49 1.79 -0.79
N HIS A 13 12.75 2.58 -0.04
CA HIS A 13 13.19 3.30 1.15
C HIS A 13 12.72 2.64 2.46
N ARG A 14 12.38 1.35 2.45
CA ARG A 14 11.81 0.66 3.62
C ARG A 14 12.68 0.64 4.88
N TYR A 15 13.96 0.97 4.76
CA TYR A 15 14.90 1.08 5.88
C TYR A 15 15.23 2.53 6.27
N PHE A 16 14.61 3.50 5.62
CA PHE A 16 14.69 4.91 5.92
C PHE A 16 13.35 5.38 6.49
N ASP A 17 13.31 6.57 7.08
CA ASP A 17 12.04 7.15 7.45
C ASP A 17 11.26 7.65 6.20
N LEU A 18 9.97 7.89 6.39
CA LEU A 18 9.10 8.28 5.28
C LEU A 18 9.47 9.65 4.69
N GLU A 19 10.05 10.56 5.50
CA GLU A 19 10.46 11.87 5.03
C GLU A 19 11.62 11.79 4.03
N GLU A 20 12.57 10.90 4.26
CA GLU A 20 13.67 10.65 3.32
C GLU A 20 13.17 10.20 1.95
N PHE A 21 12.13 9.36 1.92
CA PHE A 21 11.50 8.99 0.66
C PHE A 21 10.91 10.19 -0.08
N PHE A 22 10.09 11.01 0.59
CA PHE A 22 9.47 12.18 -0.04
C PHE A 22 10.50 13.22 -0.49
N SER A 23 11.52 13.44 0.32
CA SER A 23 12.65 14.33 0.01
C SER A 23 13.40 13.85 -1.24
N SER A 24 13.79 12.58 -1.28
CA SER A 24 14.49 11.97 -2.41
C SER A 24 13.67 11.98 -3.70
N ALA A 25 12.38 11.66 -3.60
CA ALA A 25 11.45 11.68 -4.73
C ALA A 25 11.34 13.08 -5.34
N SER A 26 11.14 14.09 -4.49
CA SER A 26 11.07 15.50 -4.90
C SER A 26 12.38 15.98 -5.53
N ALA A 27 13.53 15.70 -4.90
CA ALA A 27 14.84 16.07 -5.42
C ALA A 27 15.16 15.40 -6.77
N SER A 28 14.60 14.21 -7.02
CA SER A 28 14.72 13.49 -8.29
C SER A 28 13.70 13.92 -9.36
N GLY A 29 12.86 14.93 -9.07
CA GLY A 29 11.89 15.48 -10.01
C GLY A 29 10.58 14.71 -10.14
N TYR A 30 10.31 13.76 -9.25
CA TYR A 30 9.02 13.08 -9.21
C TYR A 30 7.96 13.95 -8.53
N THR A 31 6.77 13.98 -9.12
CA THR A 31 5.63 14.75 -8.62
C THR A 31 4.50 13.87 -8.08
N CYS A 32 4.66 12.55 -8.19
CA CYS A 32 3.68 11.60 -7.68
C CYS A 32 4.33 10.29 -7.23
N CYS A 33 3.65 9.61 -6.32
CA CYS A 33 4.07 8.32 -5.79
C CYS A 33 2.89 7.37 -5.59
N GLU A 34 3.20 6.07 -5.59
CA GLU A 34 2.38 5.05 -4.96
C GLU A 34 2.90 4.82 -3.54
N LEU A 35 2.01 4.91 -2.56
CA LEU A 35 2.38 4.69 -1.16
C LEU A 35 2.22 3.21 -0.80
N TRP A 36 3.34 2.52 -0.58
CA TRP A 36 3.36 1.19 0.02
C TRP A 36 3.11 1.30 1.52
N THR A 37 2.16 0.50 2.03
CA THR A 37 1.77 0.51 3.45
C THR A 37 2.61 -0.45 4.30
N GLY A 38 3.92 -0.40 4.15
CA GLY A 38 4.83 -1.11 5.05
C GLY A 38 4.75 -0.51 6.46
N ALA A 39 4.75 -1.37 7.47
CA ALA A 39 4.49 -1.00 8.87
C ALA A 39 5.38 0.12 9.43
N MET A 40 6.56 0.34 8.86
CA MET A 40 7.49 1.40 9.27
C MET A 40 7.13 2.78 8.69
N HIS A 41 6.31 2.83 7.65
CA HIS A 41 5.90 4.08 6.99
C HIS A 41 4.44 4.44 7.24
N LEU A 42 3.56 3.45 7.20
CA LEU A 42 2.14 3.58 7.49
C LEU A 42 1.60 2.22 7.92
N TYR A 43 1.35 2.06 9.21
CA TYR A 43 0.75 0.83 9.72
C TYR A 43 -0.74 0.76 9.38
N VAL A 44 -1.17 -0.41 8.93
CA VAL A 44 -2.57 -0.76 8.72
C VAL A 44 -2.77 -2.26 8.96
N ASP A 45 -3.84 -2.61 9.62
CA ASP A 45 -4.27 -3.99 9.84
C ASP A 45 -5.80 -4.13 9.72
N CYS A 46 -6.37 -5.24 10.20
CA CYS A 46 -7.81 -5.47 10.17
C CYS A 46 -8.59 -4.69 11.25
N HIS A 47 -7.92 -4.01 12.15
CA HIS A 47 -8.53 -3.24 13.24
C HIS A 47 -8.50 -1.73 12.98
N GLY A 48 -7.60 -1.25 12.12
CA GLY A 48 -7.47 0.16 11.80
C GLY A 48 -6.12 0.50 11.16
N TYR A 49 -5.76 1.77 11.23
CA TYR A 49 -4.52 2.32 10.68
C TYR A 49 -4.03 3.54 11.47
N ASP A 50 -2.76 3.88 11.28
CA ASP A 50 -2.14 5.04 11.88
C ASP A 50 -2.74 6.37 11.35
N SER A 51 -2.54 7.46 12.10
CA SER A 51 -2.88 8.80 11.63
C SER A 51 -2.22 9.11 10.27
N LEU A 52 -3.00 9.68 9.37
CA LEU A 52 -2.53 10.08 8.03
C LEU A 52 -1.94 11.50 7.99
N GLU A 53 -1.90 12.20 9.12
CA GLU A 53 -1.43 13.60 9.18
C GLU A 53 0.00 13.73 8.67
N ARG A 54 0.91 12.87 9.15
CA ARG A 54 2.31 12.87 8.72
C ARG A 54 2.47 12.62 7.23
N VAL A 55 1.70 11.69 6.68
CA VAL A 55 1.70 11.38 5.25
C VAL A 55 1.25 12.58 4.41
N ARG A 56 0.15 13.23 4.83
CA ARG A 56 -0.36 14.44 4.16
C ARG A 56 0.63 15.60 4.24
N GLU A 57 1.20 15.83 5.41
CA GLU A 57 2.20 16.89 5.63
C GLU A 57 3.41 16.71 4.69
N LEU A 58 3.97 15.51 4.61
CA LEU A 58 5.12 15.21 3.76
C LEU A 58 4.78 15.34 2.28
N SER A 59 3.65 14.79 1.85
CA SER A 59 3.15 14.93 0.48
C SER A 59 3.04 16.40 0.05
N GLN A 60 2.47 17.24 0.91
CA GLN A 60 2.33 18.68 0.66
C GLN A 60 3.68 19.41 0.69
N ARG A 61 4.51 19.13 1.71
CA ARG A 61 5.82 19.79 1.88
C ARG A 61 6.75 19.56 0.71
N TYR A 62 6.78 18.34 0.19
CA TYR A 62 7.68 17.95 -0.90
C TYR A 62 7.05 18.02 -2.28
N GLY A 63 5.76 18.35 -2.39
CA GLY A 63 5.05 18.44 -3.65
C GLY A 63 4.94 17.10 -4.41
N VAL A 64 4.92 15.97 -3.69
CA VAL A 64 4.80 14.62 -4.26
C VAL A 64 3.42 14.06 -3.92
N ARG A 65 2.52 14.07 -4.88
CA ARG A 65 1.13 13.64 -4.72
C ARG A 65 1.04 12.10 -4.64
N ILE A 66 0.22 11.61 -3.73
CA ILE A 66 -0.07 10.18 -3.61
C ILE A 66 -1.17 9.83 -4.62
N VAL A 67 -0.84 9.04 -5.64
CA VAL A 67 -1.77 8.65 -6.71
C VAL A 67 -2.32 7.25 -6.54
N GLY A 68 -1.67 6.42 -5.75
CA GLY A 68 -2.09 5.05 -5.48
C GLY A 68 -1.58 4.53 -4.15
N LEU A 69 -2.22 3.48 -3.67
CA LEU A 69 -1.76 2.69 -2.54
C LEU A 69 -1.35 1.29 -2.99
N CYS A 70 -0.24 0.80 -2.45
CA CYS A 70 0.18 -0.59 -2.56
C CYS A 70 0.18 -1.21 -1.16
N PRO A 71 -0.90 -1.91 -0.76
CA PRO A 71 -0.98 -2.51 0.57
C PRO A 71 0.07 -3.61 0.75
N GLU A 72 0.65 -3.68 1.96
CA GLU A 72 1.53 -4.78 2.35
C GLU A 72 0.69 -6.04 2.52
N GLN A 73 0.61 -6.83 1.47
CA GLN A 73 -0.32 -7.95 1.38
C GLN A 73 0.34 -9.33 1.45
N ASN A 74 1.55 -9.44 0.88
CA ASN A 74 2.22 -10.72 0.67
C ASN A 74 2.95 -11.23 1.91
N ASN A 75 3.43 -12.47 1.82
CA ASN A 75 4.19 -13.13 2.87
C ASN A 75 5.28 -12.21 3.49
N PRO A 76 5.36 -12.09 4.82
CA PRO A 76 4.64 -12.90 5.82
C PRO A 76 3.26 -12.36 6.25
N LYS A 77 2.71 -11.38 5.59
CA LYS A 77 1.43 -10.79 5.97
C LYS A 77 0.24 -11.72 5.65
N PRO A 78 -0.78 -11.78 6.52
CA PRO A 78 -1.88 -12.75 6.39
C PRO A 78 -3.03 -12.27 5.50
N TRP A 79 -2.85 -11.21 4.70
CA TRP A 79 -3.95 -10.56 3.96
C TRP A 79 -4.17 -11.19 2.60
N ASN A 80 -4.50 -12.48 2.60
CA ASN A 80 -4.74 -13.24 1.37
C ASN A 80 -6.19 -13.13 0.93
N ILE A 81 -6.45 -12.49 -0.21
CA ILE A 81 -7.79 -12.37 -0.81
C ILE A 81 -8.39 -13.74 -1.12
N ALA A 82 -7.55 -14.71 -1.53
CA ALA A 82 -7.94 -16.08 -1.81
C ALA A 82 -7.99 -16.97 -0.56
N ALA A 83 -7.90 -16.39 0.66
CA ALA A 83 -7.91 -17.17 1.89
C ALA A 83 -9.15 -18.02 2.05
N ARG A 84 -8.95 -19.26 2.48
CA ARG A 84 -10.02 -20.17 2.87
C ARG A 84 -10.35 -19.98 4.35
N GLY A 85 -11.62 -20.19 4.70
CA GLY A 85 -12.11 -20.04 6.06
C GLY A 85 -12.64 -18.65 6.38
N ASN A 86 -13.73 -18.62 7.14
CA ASN A 86 -14.49 -17.40 7.39
C ASN A 86 -13.71 -16.34 8.18
N GLU A 87 -12.90 -16.76 9.15
CA GLU A 87 -12.11 -15.82 9.95
C GLU A 87 -11.02 -15.13 9.13
N ALA A 88 -10.28 -15.89 8.31
CA ALA A 88 -9.23 -15.35 7.47
C ALA A 88 -9.80 -14.38 6.42
N ARG A 89 -10.94 -14.75 5.82
CA ARG A 89 -11.68 -13.88 4.90
C ARG A 89 -12.17 -12.60 5.57
N ALA A 90 -12.75 -12.70 6.77
CA ALA A 90 -13.25 -11.55 7.51
C ALA A 90 -12.12 -10.57 7.85
N ARG A 91 -10.99 -11.08 8.34
CA ARG A 91 -9.79 -10.25 8.62
C ARG A 91 -9.26 -9.57 7.36
N THR A 92 -9.12 -10.33 6.28
CA THR A 92 -8.64 -9.78 5.00
C THR A 92 -9.58 -8.71 4.45
N LEU A 93 -10.89 -8.93 4.52
CA LEU A 93 -11.88 -7.94 4.08
C LEU A 93 -11.80 -6.66 4.93
N ALA A 94 -11.67 -6.79 6.25
CA ALA A 94 -11.52 -5.63 7.14
C ALA A 94 -10.22 -4.85 6.83
N TYR A 95 -9.12 -5.55 6.58
CA TYR A 95 -7.87 -4.93 6.16
C TYR A 95 -8.03 -4.10 4.88
N PHE A 96 -8.59 -4.70 3.82
CA PHE A 96 -8.76 -3.99 2.55
C PHE A 96 -9.78 -2.85 2.62
N LYS A 97 -10.80 -2.93 3.48
CA LYS A 97 -11.65 -1.78 3.76
C LYS A 97 -10.87 -0.61 4.33
N ASN A 98 -10.02 -0.85 5.32
CA ASN A 98 -9.15 0.18 5.88
C ASN A 98 -8.19 0.76 4.82
N VAL A 99 -7.66 -0.07 3.93
CA VAL A 99 -6.83 0.42 2.81
C VAL A 99 -7.61 1.32 1.85
N VAL A 100 -8.85 0.97 1.53
CA VAL A 100 -9.73 1.81 0.69
C VAL A 100 -10.06 3.13 1.39
N ASP A 101 -10.32 3.11 2.69
CA ASP A 101 -10.56 4.32 3.47
C ASP A 101 -9.33 5.25 3.47
N ILE A 102 -8.13 4.68 3.66
CA ILE A 102 -6.86 5.43 3.54
C ILE A 102 -6.73 6.06 2.14
N ALA A 103 -7.02 5.28 1.07
CA ALA A 103 -6.94 5.78 -0.29
C ALA A 103 -7.89 6.97 -0.51
N ALA A 104 -9.13 6.85 -0.06
CA ALA A 104 -10.13 7.92 -0.14
C ALA A 104 -9.68 9.17 0.64
N GLU A 105 -9.17 8.99 1.84
CA GLU A 105 -8.71 10.10 2.69
C GLU A 105 -7.46 10.81 2.14
N LEU A 106 -6.57 10.09 1.46
CA LEU A 106 -5.37 10.66 0.83
C LEU A 106 -5.63 11.16 -0.60
N GLY A 107 -6.82 10.93 -1.15
CA GLY A 107 -7.16 11.30 -2.53
C GLY A 107 -6.43 10.44 -3.57
N ALA A 108 -6.03 9.22 -3.21
CA ALA A 108 -5.44 8.28 -4.14
C ALA A 108 -6.50 7.72 -5.10
N GLU A 109 -6.14 7.58 -6.37
CA GLU A 109 -7.07 7.19 -7.44
C GLU A 109 -7.17 5.66 -7.61
N GLN A 110 -6.20 4.92 -7.04
CA GLN A 110 -6.12 3.47 -7.20
C GLN A 110 -5.54 2.77 -5.97
N VAL A 111 -5.89 1.50 -5.81
CA VAL A 111 -5.29 0.58 -4.86
C VAL A 111 -4.81 -0.64 -5.63
N MET A 112 -3.51 -0.94 -5.55
CA MET A 112 -2.92 -2.14 -6.15
C MET A 112 -3.09 -3.30 -5.20
N VAL A 113 -3.68 -4.39 -5.68
CA VAL A 113 -3.85 -5.62 -4.89
C VAL A 113 -3.38 -6.83 -5.68
N SER A 114 -2.80 -7.81 -4.99
CA SER A 114 -2.56 -9.11 -5.59
C SER A 114 -3.80 -10.00 -5.49
N SER A 115 -3.98 -10.91 -6.43
CA SER A 115 -5.10 -11.87 -6.44
C SER A 115 -5.07 -12.87 -5.28
N GLY A 116 -4.01 -12.86 -4.47
CA GLY A 116 -3.80 -13.81 -3.39
C GLY A 116 -2.93 -14.99 -3.80
N TRP A 117 -2.92 -16.02 -2.96
CA TRP A 117 -2.11 -17.22 -3.17
C TRP A 117 -2.79 -18.47 -2.61
N ALA A 118 -2.46 -19.62 -3.20
CA ALA A 118 -2.82 -20.94 -2.68
C ALA A 118 -1.66 -21.55 -1.89
N PHE A 119 -1.92 -22.58 -1.13
CA PHE A 119 -0.88 -23.36 -0.48
C PHE A 119 -0.23 -24.32 -1.49
N LEU A 120 1.10 -24.40 -1.45
CA LEU A 120 1.86 -25.24 -2.40
C LEU A 120 1.63 -26.76 -2.25
N ASN A 121 1.04 -27.19 -1.14
CA ASN A 121 0.67 -28.58 -0.88
C ASN A 121 -0.77 -28.92 -1.30
N GLU A 122 -1.47 -28.00 -1.92
CA GLU A 122 -2.81 -28.24 -2.50
C GLU A 122 -2.72 -28.50 -4.00
N PRO A 123 -3.59 -29.37 -4.56
CA PRO A 123 -3.72 -29.51 -6.00
C PRO A 123 -4.04 -28.16 -6.64
N ILE A 124 -3.41 -27.87 -7.79
CA ILE A 124 -3.59 -26.57 -8.45
C ILE A 124 -5.04 -26.37 -8.90
N GLU A 125 -5.75 -27.45 -9.20
CA GLU A 125 -7.16 -27.46 -9.61
C GLU A 125 -8.09 -27.00 -8.48
N ASP A 126 -7.69 -27.22 -7.22
CA ASP A 126 -8.45 -26.81 -6.04
C ASP A 126 -8.19 -25.34 -5.64
N ALA A 127 -7.19 -24.72 -6.24
CA ALA A 127 -6.77 -23.37 -5.95
C ALA A 127 -7.52 -22.30 -6.76
N TRP A 128 -8.24 -22.72 -7.78
CA TRP A 128 -9.01 -21.85 -8.71
C TRP A 128 -10.50 -21.78 -8.43
#